data_99fdec3833e270491423124c19656c6b
#
_entry.id   99fdec3833e270491423124c19656c6b
#
_cell.length_a   1.000
_cell.length_b   1.000
_cell.length_c   1.000
_cell.angle_alpha   90.00
_cell.angle_beta   90.00
_cell.angle_gamma   90.00
#
_symmetry.space_group_name_H-M   'P 1'
#
loop_
_entity.id
_entity.type
_entity.pdbx_description
1 polymer ?
#
loop_
_entity_poly.entity_id
_entity_poly.type
_entity_poly.pdbx_seq_one_letter_code
_entity_poly.pdbx_strand_id
1 'polypeptide(L)'
;MEIHLIWAQDSNGGIGIDGKLPWHISEDLKNFKKITSNSTIIMGRKTWDSLPFKPLPNRRNIVLSRTNQNQVETYTSYEQCITKLKEENVKKIFVIGGRSIYKLFFTSANFLHMTKIDLFESGINEFFPIKLSQIRNDFIQISEIKIALNARYTLWNKKIIINYKSAKTSNA
;
A
#
# COMPACT_ATOMS: atom_id res chain seq x y z
N MET A 1 -3.58 -0.18 15.47
CA MET A 1 -3.25 0.66 14.30
C MET A 1 -3.53 -0.14 13.04
N GLU A 2 -4.38 0.39 12.17
CA GLU A 2 -4.68 -0.22 10.88
C GLU A 2 -3.59 0.09 9.86
N ILE A 3 -3.21 -0.91 9.07
CA ILE A 3 -2.21 -0.79 8.01
C ILE A 3 -2.91 -1.03 6.68
N HIS A 4 -2.88 -0.02 5.83
CA HIS A 4 -3.47 -0.01 4.50
C HIS A 4 -2.35 0.05 3.45
N LEU A 5 -2.39 -0.83 2.44
CA LEU A 5 -1.55 -0.69 1.25
C LEU A 5 -2.39 -0.07 0.13
N ILE A 6 -1.83 0.90 -0.59
CA ILE A 6 -2.53 1.57 -1.70
C ILE A 6 -1.62 1.65 -2.93
N TRP A 7 -2.11 1.17 -4.09
CA TRP A 7 -1.38 1.17 -5.36
C TRP A 7 -2.31 1.04 -6.56
N ALA A 8 -1.77 1.33 -7.73
CA ALA A 8 -2.38 1.01 -9.01
C ALA A 8 -1.51 0.00 -9.76
N GLN A 9 -2.11 -0.93 -10.48
CA GLN A 9 -1.42 -1.93 -11.29
C GLN A 9 -2.18 -2.28 -12.56
N ASP A 10 -1.45 -2.70 -13.60
CA ASP A 10 -2.05 -3.31 -14.78
C ASP A 10 -2.49 -4.77 -14.52
N SER A 11 -3.01 -5.43 -15.55
CA SER A 11 -3.47 -6.83 -15.47
C SER A 11 -2.36 -7.83 -15.14
N ASN A 12 -1.10 -7.49 -15.38
CA ASN A 12 0.07 -8.31 -15.09
C ASN A 12 0.72 -8.00 -13.74
N GLY A 13 0.15 -7.06 -12.96
CA GLY A 13 0.70 -6.61 -11.70
C GLY A 13 1.81 -5.55 -11.84
N GLY A 14 1.95 -4.96 -13.03
CA GLY A 14 2.90 -3.88 -13.27
C GLY A 14 2.53 -2.60 -12.54
N ILE A 15 3.50 -1.97 -11.88
CA ILE A 15 3.30 -0.78 -11.04
C ILE A 15 4.23 0.37 -11.41
N GLY A 16 5.22 0.17 -12.26
CA GLY A 16 6.19 1.22 -12.58
C GLY A 16 7.09 0.92 -13.78
N ILE A 17 7.62 2.01 -14.33
CA ILE A 17 8.69 2.04 -15.32
C ILE A 17 9.77 2.97 -14.78
N ASP A 18 10.98 2.47 -14.54
CA ASP A 18 12.13 3.23 -14.08
C ASP A 18 11.84 4.16 -12.89
N GLY A 19 11.06 3.65 -11.92
CA GLY A 19 10.69 4.37 -10.71
C GLY A 19 9.54 5.39 -10.87
N LYS A 20 8.87 5.43 -12.03
CA LYS A 20 7.73 6.31 -12.30
C LYS A 20 6.45 5.51 -12.55
N LEU A 21 5.30 6.12 -12.33
CA LEU A 21 4.02 5.54 -12.73
C LEU A 21 3.97 5.40 -14.26
N PRO A 22 3.54 4.23 -14.79
CA PRO A 22 3.49 4.00 -16.24
C PRO A 22 2.38 4.79 -16.94
N TRP A 23 1.39 5.28 -16.20
CA TRP A 23 0.19 5.96 -16.70
C TRP A 23 -0.10 7.22 -15.92
N HIS A 24 -0.90 8.08 -16.53
CA HIS A 24 -1.45 9.27 -15.90
C HIS A 24 -2.98 9.22 -15.99
N ILE A 25 -3.64 8.80 -14.89
CA ILE A 25 -5.11 8.74 -14.78
C ILE A 25 -5.52 9.69 -13.65
N SER A 26 -6.06 10.83 -14.01
CA SER A 26 -6.40 11.90 -13.06
C SER A 26 -7.40 11.46 -12.00
N GLU A 27 -8.33 10.58 -12.36
CA GLU A 27 -9.34 10.03 -11.44
C GLU A 27 -8.69 9.13 -10.39
N ASP A 28 -7.68 8.34 -10.74
CA ASP A 28 -6.92 7.52 -9.79
C ASP A 28 -6.11 8.40 -8.83
N LEU A 29 -5.46 9.45 -9.34
CA LEU A 29 -4.73 10.41 -8.51
C LEU A 29 -5.66 11.17 -7.55
N LYS A 30 -6.85 11.56 -7.99
CA LYS A 30 -7.88 12.18 -7.13
C LYS A 30 -8.36 11.21 -6.06
N ASN A 31 -8.61 9.94 -6.43
CA ASN A 31 -9.01 8.89 -5.50
C ASN A 31 -7.92 8.62 -4.47
N PHE A 32 -6.67 8.48 -4.90
CA PHE A 32 -5.51 8.35 -4.01
C PHE A 32 -5.42 9.51 -3.02
N LYS A 33 -5.52 10.76 -3.50
CA LYS A 33 -5.51 11.96 -2.65
C LYS A 33 -6.65 11.91 -1.63
N LYS A 34 -7.87 11.60 -2.06
CA LYS A 34 -9.06 11.50 -1.19
C LYS A 34 -8.87 10.47 -0.08
N ILE A 35 -8.38 9.28 -0.42
CA ILE A 35 -8.20 8.17 0.53
C ILE A 35 -7.11 8.48 1.55
N THR A 36 -5.99 9.07 1.12
CA THR A 36 -4.80 9.29 1.96
C THR A 36 -4.75 10.63 2.67
N SER A 37 -5.66 11.58 2.38
CA SER A 37 -5.69 12.91 3.00
C SER A 37 -5.85 12.81 4.51
N ASN A 38 -5.20 13.73 5.23
CA ASN A 38 -5.18 13.83 6.70
C ASN A 38 -4.71 12.54 7.41
N SER A 39 -3.88 11.76 6.73
CA SER A 39 -3.36 10.48 7.24
C SER A 39 -1.83 10.46 7.23
N THR A 40 -1.25 9.50 7.94
CA THR A 40 0.16 9.16 7.85
C THR A 40 0.38 8.25 6.63
N ILE A 41 1.32 8.63 5.77
CA ILE A 41 1.74 7.85 4.61
C ILE A 41 3.20 7.40 4.78
N ILE A 42 3.47 6.15 4.37
CA ILE A 42 4.80 5.54 4.44
C ILE A 42 5.24 5.12 3.05
N MET A 43 6.48 5.44 2.70
CA MET A 43 7.06 5.10 1.42
C MET A 43 8.56 4.80 1.53
N GLY A 44 9.11 4.16 0.53
CA GLY A 44 10.56 4.00 0.38
C GLY A 44 11.20 5.23 -0.28
N ARG A 45 12.53 5.34 -0.12
CA ARG A 45 13.31 6.46 -0.68
C ARG A 45 13.09 6.66 -2.19
N LYS A 46 13.13 5.61 -2.99
CA LYS A 46 12.92 5.73 -4.45
C LYS A 46 11.53 6.32 -4.80
N THR A 47 10.50 5.95 -4.04
CA THR A 47 9.16 6.53 -4.21
C THR A 47 9.17 8.00 -3.81
N TRP A 48 9.79 8.36 -2.68
CA TRP A 48 9.99 9.74 -2.27
C TRP A 48 10.68 10.57 -3.34
N ASP A 49 11.79 10.05 -3.90
CA ASP A 49 12.56 10.74 -4.93
C ASP A 49 11.74 10.98 -6.22
N SER A 50 10.84 10.05 -6.56
CA SER A 50 10.00 10.12 -7.77
C SER A 50 8.77 11.02 -7.65
N LEU A 51 8.42 11.50 -6.46
CA LEU A 51 7.26 12.37 -6.28
C LEU A 51 7.43 13.68 -7.05
N PRO A 52 6.40 14.11 -7.81
CA PRO A 52 6.48 15.34 -8.61
C PRO A 52 6.58 16.60 -7.75
N PHE A 53 6.05 16.54 -6.53
CA PHE A 53 6.18 17.55 -5.49
C PHE A 53 6.19 16.85 -4.12
N LYS A 54 6.95 17.36 -3.18
CA LYS A 54 7.17 16.77 -1.86
C LYS A 54 7.44 17.82 -0.79
N PRO A 55 6.91 17.63 0.43
CA PRO A 55 6.08 16.49 0.84
C PRO A 55 4.70 16.51 0.19
N LEU A 56 4.01 15.36 0.15
CA LEU A 56 2.61 15.31 -0.27
C LEU A 56 1.75 16.08 0.77
N PRO A 57 1.00 17.12 0.34
CA PRO A 57 0.33 18.03 1.27
C PRO A 57 -0.80 17.35 2.05
N ASN A 58 -1.08 17.88 3.24
CA ASN A 58 -2.13 17.41 4.17
C ASN A 58 -1.96 15.94 4.58
N ARG A 59 -0.71 15.49 4.69
CA ARG A 59 -0.33 14.14 5.11
C ARG A 59 0.97 14.19 5.90
N ARG A 60 1.10 13.35 6.92
CA ARG A 60 2.39 13.08 7.53
C ARG A 60 3.17 12.15 6.61
N ASN A 61 4.25 12.64 6.02
CA ASN A 61 5.08 11.87 5.10
C ASN A 61 6.21 11.20 5.88
N ILE A 62 6.34 9.88 5.75
CA ILE A 62 7.40 9.09 6.38
C ILE A 62 8.12 8.30 5.29
N VAL A 63 9.45 8.32 5.34
CA VAL A 63 10.30 7.55 4.42
C VAL A 63 11.05 6.47 5.18
N LEU A 64 10.97 5.23 4.70
CA LEU A 64 11.85 4.16 5.14
C LEU A 64 13.11 4.15 4.25
N SER A 65 14.27 4.42 4.87
CA SER A 65 15.55 4.50 4.16
C SER A 65 16.70 4.20 5.10
N ARG A 66 17.73 3.51 4.60
CA ARG A 66 18.97 3.25 5.37
C ARG A 66 19.76 4.51 5.70
N THR A 67 19.52 5.58 4.95
CA THR A 67 20.11 6.90 5.18
C THR A 67 19.03 7.92 5.48
N ASN A 68 19.30 8.84 6.41
CA ASN A 68 18.38 9.92 6.71
C ASN A 68 18.09 10.75 5.46
N GLN A 69 16.84 11.09 5.27
CA GLN A 69 16.39 11.95 4.16
C GLN A 69 16.13 13.34 4.71
N ASN A 70 16.84 14.33 4.18
CA ASN A 70 16.62 15.72 4.56
C ASN A 70 15.17 16.11 4.24
N GLN A 71 14.56 16.93 5.10
CA GLN A 71 13.23 17.53 4.94
C GLN A 71 12.03 16.56 5.07
N VAL A 72 12.25 15.31 5.50
CA VAL A 72 11.17 14.37 5.76
C VAL A 72 11.49 13.47 6.94
N GLU A 73 10.47 13.09 7.68
CA GLU A 73 10.58 12.10 8.75
C GLU A 73 11.06 10.76 8.19
N THR A 74 12.17 10.25 8.73
CA THR A 74 12.84 9.04 8.21
C THR A 74 13.06 8.03 9.31
N TYR A 75 12.78 6.76 9.01
CA TYR A 75 13.14 5.62 9.85
C TYR A 75 14.00 4.65 9.07
N THR A 76 14.97 4.03 9.76
CA THR A 76 15.90 3.09 9.13
C THR A 76 15.38 1.65 9.10
N SER A 77 14.36 1.34 9.91
CA SER A 77 13.71 0.03 9.93
C SER A 77 12.20 0.10 10.09
N TYR A 78 11.53 -0.99 9.70
CA TYR A 78 10.10 -1.20 9.91
C TYR A 78 9.75 -1.13 11.40
N GLU A 79 10.53 -1.81 12.25
CA GLU A 79 10.30 -1.94 13.69
C GLU A 79 10.33 -0.58 14.38
N GLN A 80 11.34 0.24 14.08
CA GLN A 80 11.43 1.61 14.61
C GLN A 80 10.22 2.45 14.22
N CYS A 81 9.85 2.42 12.94
CA CYS A 81 8.71 3.16 12.42
C CYS A 81 7.42 2.74 13.11
N ILE A 82 7.12 1.45 13.14
CA ILE A 82 5.87 0.92 13.72
C ILE A 82 5.81 1.14 15.24
N THR A 83 6.91 0.95 15.95
CA THR A 83 6.97 1.20 17.40
C THR A 83 6.65 2.66 17.69
N LYS A 84 7.31 3.60 17.00
CA LYS A 84 7.08 5.03 17.18
C LYS A 84 5.63 5.43 16.90
N LEU A 85 5.06 4.95 15.80
CA LEU A 85 3.67 5.26 15.45
C LEU A 85 2.65 4.67 16.44
N LYS A 86 2.94 3.51 17.05
CA LYS A 86 2.12 2.93 18.12
C LYS A 86 2.21 3.75 19.41
N GLU A 87 3.41 4.16 19.82
CA GLU A 87 3.63 5.05 20.99
C GLU A 87 2.84 6.35 20.86
N GLU A 88 2.78 6.90 19.66
CA GLU A 88 2.04 8.11 19.33
C GLU A 88 0.52 7.88 19.15
N ASN A 89 0.04 6.65 19.36
CA ASN A 89 -1.37 6.27 19.18
C ASN A 89 -1.95 6.54 17.78
N VAL A 90 -1.11 6.47 16.75
CA VAL A 90 -1.56 6.57 15.35
C VAL A 90 -2.53 5.44 15.05
N LYS A 91 -3.74 5.76 14.58
CA LYS A 91 -4.80 4.77 14.37
C LYS A 91 -4.72 4.09 13.01
N LYS A 92 -4.22 4.79 12.00
CA LYS A 92 -4.21 4.31 10.62
C LYS A 92 -3.01 4.87 9.85
N ILE A 93 -2.41 4.02 9.01
CA ILE A 93 -1.33 4.39 8.10
C ILE A 93 -1.61 3.87 6.69
N PHE A 94 -1.12 4.57 5.67
CA PHE A 94 -1.13 4.12 4.28
C PHE A 94 0.28 3.90 3.76
N VAL A 95 0.56 2.71 3.28
CA VAL A 95 1.80 2.34 2.60
C VAL A 95 1.62 2.60 1.10
N ILE A 96 2.39 3.53 0.55
CA ILE A 96 2.23 4.01 -0.83
C ILE A 96 3.34 3.56 -1.79
N GLY A 97 4.23 2.70 -1.33
CA GLY A 97 5.26 2.06 -2.17
C GLY A 97 6.69 2.34 -1.77
N GLY A 98 7.68 1.87 -2.57
CA GLY A 98 7.52 0.99 -3.72
C GLY A 98 7.51 -0.49 -3.36
N ARG A 99 7.93 -1.30 -4.36
CA ARG A 99 7.87 -2.76 -4.29
C ARG A 99 8.39 -3.36 -2.97
N SER A 100 9.57 -2.97 -2.53
CA SER A 100 10.18 -3.50 -1.30
C SER A 100 9.38 -3.14 -0.05
N ILE A 101 8.77 -1.94 -0.03
CA ILE A 101 7.97 -1.48 1.09
C ILE A 101 6.61 -2.18 1.11
N TYR A 102 5.97 -2.39 -0.04
CA TYR A 102 4.77 -3.22 -0.10
C TYR A 102 5.03 -4.64 0.42
N LYS A 103 6.16 -5.27 -0.01
CA LYS A 103 6.54 -6.60 0.48
C LYS A 103 6.72 -6.64 1.99
N LEU A 104 7.35 -5.61 2.55
CA LEU A 104 7.63 -5.49 3.98
C LEU A 104 6.35 -5.39 4.82
N PHE A 105 5.34 -4.65 4.34
CA PHE A 105 4.12 -4.40 5.09
C PHE A 105 2.97 -5.38 4.78
N PHE A 106 3.06 -6.19 3.74
CA PHE A 106 1.94 -7.01 3.25
C PHE A 106 1.37 -7.95 4.31
N THR A 107 2.21 -8.65 5.05
CA THR A 107 1.76 -9.60 6.09
C THR A 107 1.01 -8.93 7.24
N SER A 108 1.35 -7.68 7.52
CA SER A 108 0.73 -6.87 8.58
C SER A 108 -0.44 -6.02 8.08
N ALA A 109 -0.72 -6.00 6.77
CA ALA A 109 -1.79 -5.21 6.20
C ALA A 109 -3.17 -5.71 6.64
N ASN A 110 -4.06 -4.77 6.96
CA ASN A 110 -5.46 -5.02 7.25
C ASN A 110 -6.32 -4.80 5.99
N PHE A 111 -5.98 -3.79 5.18
CA PHE A 111 -6.71 -3.41 3.98
C PHE A 111 -5.78 -3.21 2.78
N LEU A 112 -6.30 -3.56 1.59
CA LEU A 112 -5.62 -3.27 0.33
C LEU A 112 -6.54 -2.40 -0.53
N HIS A 113 -5.98 -1.30 -1.02
CA HIS A 113 -6.60 -0.37 -1.96
C HIS A 113 -5.89 -0.53 -3.30
N MET A 114 -6.49 -1.27 -4.22
CA MET A 114 -5.88 -1.59 -5.50
C MET A 114 -6.71 -0.96 -6.63
N THR A 115 -6.10 -0.10 -7.42
CA THR A 115 -6.66 0.33 -8.70
C THR A 115 -6.17 -0.60 -9.80
N LYS A 116 -7.09 -1.29 -10.45
CA LYS A 116 -6.82 -2.10 -11.63
C LYS A 116 -6.86 -1.19 -12.86
N ILE A 117 -5.76 -1.15 -13.59
CA ILE A 117 -5.61 -0.35 -14.80
C ILE A 117 -5.71 -1.26 -16.02
N ASP A 118 -6.61 -0.93 -16.92
CA ASP A 118 -6.85 -1.64 -18.17
C ASP A 118 -6.19 -0.89 -19.33
N LEU A 119 -4.88 -0.76 -19.24
CA LEU A 119 -3.99 -0.17 -20.24
C LEU A 119 -2.78 -1.08 -20.43
N PHE A 120 -2.29 -1.14 -21.65
CA PHE A 120 -1.02 -1.77 -21.98
C PHE A 120 0.05 -0.68 -22.11
N GLU A 121 1.12 -0.82 -21.31
CA GLU A 121 2.33 0.00 -21.42
C GLU A 121 3.54 -0.89 -21.64
N SER A 122 4.29 -0.63 -22.70
CA SER A 122 5.55 -1.33 -22.95
C SER A 122 6.63 -0.83 -21.99
N GLY A 123 7.53 -1.73 -21.56
CA GLY A 123 8.69 -1.37 -20.73
C GLY A 123 8.41 -1.33 -19.23
N ILE A 124 7.25 -1.78 -18.75
CA ILE A 124 7.03 -1.98 -17.31
C ILE A 124 8.10 -2.94 -16.77
N ASN A 125 8.83 -2.49 -15.75
CA ASN A 125 9.92 -3.23 -15.12
C ASN A 125 9.81 -3.33 -13.59
N GLU A 126 8.82 -2.66 -12.99
CA GLU A 126 8.49 -2.80 -11.58
C GLU A 126 7.10 -3.43 -11.42
N PHE A 127 7.02 -4.48 -10.60
CA PHE A 127 5.80 -5.26 -10.39
C PHE A 127 5.44 -5.30 -8.90
N PHE A 128 4.14 -5.36 -8.60
CA PHE A 128 3.68 -5.59 -7.24
C PHE A 128 4.23 -6.93 -6.73
N PRO A 129 4.81 -6.98 -5.51
CA PRO A 129 5.60 -8.13 -5.09
C PRO A 129 4.79 -9.39 -4.76
N ILE A 130 3.47 -9.26 -4.66
CA ILE A 130 2.56 -10.34 -4.25
C ILE A 130 1.62 -10.67 -5.40
N LYS A 131 1.54 -11.94 -5.76
CA LYS A 131 0.65 -12.42 -6.82
C LYS A 131 -0.82 -12.25 -6.41
N LEU A 132 -1.69 -11.97 -7.40
CA LEU A 132 -3.13 -11.81 -7.17
C LEU A 132 -3.76 -13.08 -6.55
N SER A 133 -3.25 -14.27 -6.87
CA SER A 133 -3.68 -15.53 -6.25
C SER A 133 -3.44 -15.52 -4.73
N GLN A 134 -2.30 -15.04 -4.28
CA GLN A 134 -1.98 -14.92 -2.85
C GLN A 134 -2.85 -13.83 -2.19
N ILE A 135 -3.05 -12.70 -2.86
CA ILE A 135 -3.98 -11.66 -2.36
C ILE A 135 -5.37 -12.26 -2.13
N ARG A 136 -5.90 -13.03 -3.08
CA ARG A 136 -7.21 -13.69 -2.96
C ARG A 136 -7.27 -14.76 -1.87
N ASN A 137 -6.13 -15.39 -1.53
CA ASN A 137 -6.07 -16.31 -0.41
C ASN A 137 -6.18 -15.59 0.93
N ASP A 138 -5.49 -14.47 1.09
CA ASP A 138 -5.34 -13.77 2.38
C ASP A 138 -6.38 -12.68 2.60
N PHE A 139 -6.99 -12.16 1.53
CA PHE A 139 -7.93 -11.04 1.55
C PHE A 139 -9.22 -11.37 0.80
N ILE A 140 -10.31 -10.69 1.17
CA ILE A 140 -11.59 -10.70 0.46
C ILE A 140 -11.86 -9.32 -0.15
N GLN A 141 -12.23 -9.27 -1.42
CA GLN A 141 -12.66 -8.04 -2.08
C GLN A 141 -14.04 -7.64 -1.53
N ILE A 142 -14.13 -6.45 -0.95
CA ILE A 142 -15.36 -5.94 -0.32
C ILE A 142 -16.04 -4.84 -1.15
N SER A 143 -15.33 -4.22 -2.08
CA SER A 143 -15.94 -3.28 -3.04
C SER A 143 -15.14 -3.18 -4.34
N GLU A 144 -15.83 -2.79 -5.41
CA GLU A 144 -15.24 -2.41 -6.70
C GLU A 144 -16.02 -1.23 -7.28
N ILE A 145 -15.32 -0.19 -7.69
CA ILE A 145 -15.90 1.04 -8.25
C ILE A 145 -15.15 1.40 -9.52
N LYS A 146 -15.87 1.57 -10.63
CA LYS A 146 -15.29 2.11 -11.87
C LYS A 146 -15.05 3.61 -11.65
N ILE A 147 -13.78 4.02 -11.67
CA ILE A 147 -13.37 5.41 -11.44
C ILE A 147 -13.00 6.14 -12.74
N ALA A 148 -12.61 5.40 -13.79
CA ALA A 148 -12.38 5.91 -15.15
C ALA A 148 -12.75 4.84 -16.17
N LEU A 149 -12.68 5.18 -17.46
CA LEU A 149 -12.97 4.22 -18.55
C LEU A 149 -12.10 2.95 -18.43
N ASN A 150 -10.84 3.13 -18.08
CA ASN A 150 -9.80 2.12 -18.00
C ASN A 150 -9.26 1.90 -16.58
N ALA A 151 -10.00 2.32 -15.55
CA ALA A 151 -9.57 2.15 -14.16
C ALA A 151 -10.74 1.76 -13.24
N ARG A 152 -10.50 0.71 -12.45
CA ARG A 152 -11.40 0.22 -11.41
C ARG A 152 -10.67 0.19 -10.08
N TYR A 153 -11.16 0.93 -9.12
CA TYR A 153 -10.70 0.87 -7.74
C TYR A 153 -11.35 -0.30 -7.01
N THR A 154 -10.56 -1.06 -6.27
CA THR A 154 -11.04 -2.17 -5.43
C THR A 154 -10.52 -2.03 -4.01
N LEU A 155 -11.38 -2.35 -3.05
CA LEU A 155 -11.04 -2.43 -1.63
C LEU A 155 -11.11 -3.87 -1.16
N TRP A 156 -10.07 -4.29 -0.44
CA TRP A 156 -9.93 -5.64 0.09
C TRP A 156 -9.71 -5.60 1.59
N ASN A 157 -10.32 -6.50 2.32
CA ASN A 157 -10.12 -6.69 3.76
C ASN A 157 -9.43 -8.02 4.03
N LYS A 158 -8.53 -8.02 5.00
CA LYS A 158 -7.84 -9.24 5.44
C LYS A 158 -8.85 -10.25 5.97
N LYS A 159 -8.73 -11.51 5.56
CA LYS A 159 -9.57 -12.59 6.07
C LYS A 159 -9.21 -12.87 7.53
N ILE A 160 -10.21 -13.02 8.38
CA ILE A 160 -10.02 -13.47 9.76
C ILE A 160 -9.92 -14.99 9.72
N ILE A 161 -8.73 -15.54 10.01
CA ILE A 161 -8.56 -16.98 10.18
C ILE A 161 -9.01 -17.33 11.60
N ILE A 162 -10.24 -17.83 11.73
CA ILE A 162 -10.71 -18.38 13.02
C ILE A 162 -10.12 -19.79 13.14
N ASN A 163 -9.04 -19.92 13.92
CA ASN A 163 -8.47 -21.23 14.27
C ASN A 163 -9.40 -21.94 15.27
N TYR A 164 -10.28 -22.82 14.81
CA TYR A 164 -11.06 -23.74 15.65
C TYR A 164 -10.20 -24.89 16.25
N LYS A 165 -8.97 -24.63 16.66
CA LYS A 165 -8.14 -25.62 17.38
C LYS A 165 -8.02 -25.24 18.85
N SER A 166 -9.10 -25.43 19.63
CA SER A 166 -8.99 -25.63 21.09
C SER A 166 -10.33 -25.94 21.77
N ALA A 167 -11.15 -26.84 21.16
CA ALA A 167 -12.33 -27.35 21.86
C ALA A 167 -12.44 -28.86 21.70
N LYS A 168 -11.36 -29.58 21.95
CA LYS A 168 -11.39 -31.05 22.20
C LYS A 168 -10.20 -31.39 23.09
N THR A 169 -10.39 -31.34 24.40
CA THR A 169 -9.89 -32.29 25.40
C THR A 169 -10.22 -31.73 26.78
N SER A 170 -11.39 -32.03 27.28
CA SER A 170 -11.63 -32.24 28.70
C SER A 170 -12.97 -32.97 28.84
N ASN A 171 -12.93 -34.26 28.54
CA ASN A 171 -13.85 -35.25 29.11
C ASN A 171 -13.15 -36.60 29.01
N ALA A 172 -12.45 -36.91 30.04
CA ALA A 172 -12.16 -38.28 30.49
C ALA A 172 -11.99 -38.23 32.01
#